data_dd122aa73940a0a973cf282d63007bab
#
_entry.id   dd122aa73940a0a973cf282d63007bab
#
_cell.length_a   1.000
_cell.length_b   1.000
_cell.length_c   1.000
_cell.angle_alpha   90.00
_cell.angle_beta   90.00
_cell.angle_gamma   90.00
#
_symmetry.space_group_name_H-M   'P 1'
#
loop_
_entity.id
_entity.type
_entity.pdbx_description
1 polymer ?
#
loop_
_entity_poly.entity_id
_entity_poly.type
_entity_poly.pdbx_seq_one_letter_code
_entity_poly.pdbx_strand_id
1 'polypeptide(L)'
;MSKLASLLRFSLNANNNRLVLLSQELRIVRDYLEIEKTRFGARLSYEIAVPKTLEDVKVPPLALQSLVENSVKHVVSQRNQGAAIQIAGSIIGPKDSSRIRLEVIDDGPGFSLDAITPEHGLGNLIARLQLLFGADGQLEVTRENEKTVVRLVFPA
;
A
#
# COMPACT_ATOMS: atom_id res chain seq x y z
N MET A 1 5.81 23.27 -0.64
CA MET A 1 6.51 22.21 -1.35
C MET A 1 5.52 21.40 -2.17
N SER A 2 5.88 21.03 -3.38
CA SER A 2 4.99 20.26 -4.24
C SER A 2 4.88 18.81 -3.74
N LYS A 3 3.74 18.19 -4.02
CA LYS A 3 3.51 16.77 -3.70
C LYS A 3 4.49 15.88 -4.47
N LEU A 4 4.83 16.28 -5.71
CA LEU A 4 5.79 15.55 -6.53
C LEU A 4 7.20 15.55 -5.91
N ALA A 5 7.64 16.68 -5.35
CA ALA A 5 8.93 16.77 -4.69
C ALA A 5 8.99 15.87 -3.45
N SER A 6 7.89 15.77 -2.70
CA SER A 6 7.80 14.89 -1.54
C SER A 6 7.90 13.42 -1.95
N LEU A 7 7.22 13.03 -3.04
CA LEU A 7 7.28 11.68 -3.58
C LEU A 7 8.69 11.33 -4.03
N LEU A 8 9.35 12.23 -4.73
CA LEU A 8 10.72 12.00 -5.20
C LEU A 8 11.70 11.82 -4.05
N ARG A 9 11.62 12.67 -3.03
CA ARG A 9 12.47 12.57 -1.85
C ARG A 9 12.25 11.24 -1.12
N PHE A 10 10.99 10.84 -0.98
CA PHE A 10 10.63 9.58 -0.34
C PHE A 10 11.17 8.39 -1.15
N SER A 11 11.12 8.45 -2.46
CA SER A 11 11.65 7.42 -3.34
C SER A 11 13.16 7.27 -3.17
N LEU A 12 13.91 8.36 -3.02
CA LEU A 12 15.34 8.32 -2.76
C LEU A 12 15.64 7.64 -1.42
N ASN A 13 14.85 7.92 -0.38
CA ASN A 13 14.99 7.26 0.92
C ASN A 13 14.71 5.76 0.82
N ALA A 14 13.76 5.35 -0.01
CA ALA A 14 13.42 3.96 -0.22
C ALA A 14 14.60 3.15 -0.77
N ASN A 15 15.45 3.76 -1.60
CA ASN A 15 16.62 3.09 -2.16
C ASN A 15 17.67 2.70 -1.11
N ASN A 16 17.58 3.26 0.08
CA ASN A 16 18.49 2.95 1.18
C ASN A 16 17.98 1.79 2.06
N ASN A 17 16.86 1.17 1.72
CA ASN A 17 16.23 0.06 2.47
C ASN A 17 16.01 0.37 3.95
N ARG A 18 15.79 1.64 4.28
CA ARG A 18 15.51 2.06 5.66
C ARG A 18 14.01 2.04 5.91
N LEU A 19 13.62 1.53 7.08
CA LEU A 19 12.24 1.62 7.50
C LEU A 19 11.87 3.08 7.79
N VAL A 20 10.64 3.43 7.49
CA VAL A 20 10.12 4.78 7.71
C VAL A 20 8.88 4.69 8.61
N LEU A 21 8.48 5.82 9.19
CA LEU A 21 7.27 5.86 10.00
C LEU A 21 6.03 5.70 9.10
N LEU A 22 5.05 4.97 9.59
CA LEU A 22 3.78 4.82 8.88
C LEU A 22 3.11 6.17 8.63
N SER A 23 3.24 7.12 9.56
CA SER A 23 2.71 8.47 9.38
C SER A 23 3.29 9.15 8.13
N GLN A 24 4.59 8.95 7.87
CA GLN A 24 5.24 9.48 6.67
C GLN A 24 4.71 8.82 5.41
N GLU A 25 4.58 7.50 5.45
CA GLU A 25 4.02 6.72 4.33
C GLU A 25 2.58 7.16 4.03
N LEU A 26 1.75 7.32 5.06
CA LEU A 26 0.37 7.76 4.89
C LEU A 26 0.27 9.16 4.28
N ARG A 27 1.19 10.06 4.64
CA ARG A 27 1.23 11.39 4.04
C ARG A 27 1.50 11.31 2.53
N ILE A 28 2.48 10.50 2.14
CA ILE A 28 2.82 10.30 0.73
C ILE A 28 1.65 9.68 -0.03
N VAL A 29 1.01 8.68 0.55
CA VAL A 29 -0.16 8.03 -0.05
C VAL A 29 -1.31 9.02 -0.23
N ARG A 30 -1.58 9.82 0.79
CA ARG A 30 -2.65 10.83 0.72
C ARG A 30 -2.36 11.85 -0.38
N ASP A 31 -1.12 12.34 -0.45
CA ASP A 31 -0.73 13.31 -1.50
C ASP A 31 -0.88 12.69 -2.89
N TYR A 32 -0.47 11.44 -3.04
CA TYR A 32 -0.63 10.71 -4.30
C TYR A 32 -2.10 10.58 -4.69
N LEU A 33 -2.95 10.16 -3.76
CA LEU A 33 -4.38 10.00 -4.02
C LEU A 33 -5.07 11.32 -4.35
N GLU A 34 -4.65 12.42 -3.73
CA GLU A 34 -5.19 13.74 -4.07
C GLU A 34 -4.79 14.19 -5.47
N ILE A 35 -3.57 13.88 -5.91
CA ILE A 35 -3.14 14.12 -7.29
C ILE A 35 -4.00 13.29 -8.26
N GLU A 36 -4.18 12.01 -7.97
CA GLU A 36 -4.97 11.12 -8.82
C GLU A 36 -6.45 11.48 -8.81
N LYS A 37 -6.96 11.98 -7.69
CA LYS A 37 -8.35 12.44 -7.61
C LYS A 37 -8.60 13.64 -8.52
N THR A 38 -7.62 14.51 -8.67
CA THR A 38 -7.69 15.61 -9.64
C THR A 38 -7.82 15.06 -11.07
N ARG A 39 -7.10 13.99 -11.36
CA ARG A 39 -7.11 13.35 -12.69
C ARG A 39 -8.41 12.59 -12.96
N PHE A 40 -8.90 11.80 -12.00
CA PHE A 40 -10.04 10.92 -12.19
C PHE A 40 -11.37 11.49 -11.70
N GLY A 41 -11.34 12.55 -10.89
CA GLY A 41 -12.55 13.19 -10.37
C GLY A 41 -13.40 12.22 -9.56
N ALA A 42 -14.69 12.20 -9.85
CA ALA A 42 -15.64 11.35 -9.13
C ALA A 42 -15.41 9.85 -9.31
N ARG A 43 -14.57 9.45 -10.26
CA ARG A 43 -14.24 8.04 -10.50
C ARG A 43 -13.35 7.46 -9.39
N LEU A 44 -12.67 8.30 -8.63
CA LEU A 44 -11.84 7.86 -7.52
C LEU A 44 -12.39 8.37 -6.21
N SER A 45 -12.74 7.45 -5.32
CA SER A 45 -13.01 7.75 -3.92
C SER A 45 -12.07 6.92 -3.05
N TYR A 46 -11.68 7.45 -1.89
CA TYR A 46 -10.81 6.70 -1.00
C TYR A 46 -11.08 7.08 0.45
N GLU A 47 -10.72 6.16 1.34
CA GLU A 47 -10.79 6.34 2.79
C GLU A 47 -9.54 5.74 3.41
N ILE A 48 -8.96 6.45 4.38
CA ILE A 48 -7.82 5.97 5.15
C ILE A 48 -8.30 5.69 6.57
N ALA A 49 -8.40 4.39 6.90
CA ALA A 49 -8.91 3.91 8.19
C ALA A 49 -7.77 3.26 8.98
N VAL A 50 -6.73 4.04 9.28
CA VAL A 50 -5.57 3.58 10.05
C VAL A 50 -5.58 4.27 11.40
N PRO A 51 -5.59 3.51 12.51
CA PRO A 51 -5.58 4.10 13.85
C PRO A 51 -4.34 4.94 14.10
N LYS A 52 -4.50 6.05 14.81
CA LYS A 52 -3.37 6.92 15.17
C LYS A 52 -2.28 6.18 15.96
N THR A 53 -2.66 5.15 16.69
CA THR A 53 -1.72 4.34 17.47
C THR A 53 -0.68 3.63 16.60
N LEU A 54 -0.94 3.50 15.29
CA LEU A 54 -0.02 2.87 14.34
C LEU A 54 0.90 3.87 13.64
N GLU A 55 0.71 5.17 13.82
CA GLU A 55 1.46 6.17 13.05
C GLU A 55 2.97 6.14 13.32
N ASP A 56 3.39 5.71 14.52
CA ASP A 56 4.80 5.62 14.89
C ASP A 56 5.43 4.26 14.58
N VAL A 57 4.67 3.34 14.02
CA VAL A 57 5.18 2.04 13.60
C VAL A 57 6.08 2.22 12.38
N LYS A 58 7.18 1.48 12.33
CA LYS A 58 8.09 1.51 11.19
C LYS A 58 7.66 0.51 10.13
N VAL A 59 7.65 0.97 8.88
CA VAL A 59 7.20 0.20 7.73
C VAL A 59 8.22 0.28 6.60
N PRO A 60 8.23 -0.69 5.68
CA PRO A 60 9.07 -0.60 4.49
C PRO A 60 8.68 0.62 3.65
N PRO A 61 9.68 1.40 3.17
CA PRO A 61 9.37 2.58 2.36
C PRO A 61 8.65 2.21 1.08
N LEU A 62 7.66 2.99 0.71
CA LEU A 62 6.83 2.83 -0.48
C LEU A 62 6.02 1.53 -0.53
N ALA A 63 5.93 0.80 0.59
CA ALA A 63 5.14 -0.42 0.64
C ALA A 63 3.67 -0.14 0.39
N LEU A 64 3.09 0.76 1.19
CA LEU A 64 1.69 1.13 1.06
C LEU A 64 1.44 1.89 -0.26
N GLN A 65 2.37 2.74 -0.65
CA GLN A 65 2.30 3.46 -1.92
C GLN A 65 2.19 2.50 -3.10
N SER A 66 3.00 1.43 -3.11
CA SER A 66 2.96 0.44 -4.19
C SER A 66 1.61 -0.26 -4.27
N LEU A 67 1.01 -0.58 -3.13
CA LEU A 67 -0.32 -1.21 -3.08
C LEU A 67 -1.39 -0.27 -3.62
N VAL A 68 -1.33 1.00 -3.23
CA VAL A 68 -2.30 2.00 -3.68
C VAL A 68 -2.16 2.28 -5.17
N GLU A 69 -0.93 2.41 -5.66
CA GLU A 69 -0.67 2.60 -7.10
C GLU A 69 -1.25 1.45 -7.92
N ASN A 70 -1.11 0.23 -7.41
CA ASN A 70 -1.67 -0.95 -8.06
C ASN A 70 -3.18 -0.82 -8.23
N SER A 71 -3.91 -0.41 -7.18
CA SER A 71 -5.36 -0.22 -7.26
C SER A 71 -5.74 0.89 -8.22
N VAL A 72 -5.04 2.01 -8.21
CA VAL A 72 -5.34 3.13 -9.11
C VAL A 72 -5.08 2.71 -10.57
N LYS A 73 -3.93 2.11 -10.82
CA LYS A 73 -3.53 1.74 -12.18
C LYS A 73 -4.41 0.65 -12.80
N HIS A 74 -4.77 -0.36 -12.02
CA HIS A 74 -5.44 -1.55 -12.53
C HIS A 74 -6.96 -1.56 -12.32
N VAL A 75 -7.49 -0.69 -11.48
CA VAL A 75 -8.93 -0.65 -11.20
C VAL A 75 -9.52 0.70 -11.61
N VAL A 76 -9.06 1.78 -10.99
CA VAL A 76 -9.63 3.10 -11.25
C VAL A 76 -9.47 3.52 -12.71
N SER A 77 -8.27 3.38 -13.26
CA SER A 77 -7.98 3.81 -14.64
C SER A 77 -8.66 2.94 -15.70
N GLN A 78 -9.01 1.69 -15.34
CA GLN A 78 -9.54 0.69 -16.28
C GLN A 78 -11.08 0.63 -16.27
N ARG A 79 -11.73 1.32 -15.35
CA ARG A 79 -13.19 1.24 -15.18
C ARG A 79 -13.83 2.62 -15.32
N ASN A 80 -14.81 2.73 -16.21
CA ASN A 80 -15.52 4.00 -16.41
C ASN A 80 -16.24 4.47 -15.15
N GLN A 81 -16.82 3.54 -14.37
CA GLN A 81 -17.46 3.86 -13.11
C GLN A 81 -16.44 4.14 -11.99
N GLY A 82 -15.15 3.92 -12.25
CA GLY A 82 -14.10 4.14 -11.27
C GLY A 82 -14.07 3.08 -10.18
N ALA A 83 -13.49 3.44 -9.04
CA ALA A 83 -13.36 2.52 -7.92
C ALA A 83 -13.26 3.28 -6.60
N ALA A 84 -13.63 2.58 -5.53
CA ALA A 84 -13.39 3.01 -4.16
C ALA A 84 -12.19 2.26 -3.61
N ILE A 85 -11.28 2.97 -2.94
CA ILE A 85 -10.10 2.41 -2.31
C ILE A 85 -10.17 2.67 -0.81
N GLN A 86 -9.98 1.62 -0.01
CA GLN A 86 -9.89 1.75 1.43
C GLN A 86 -8.52 1.27 1.89
N ILE A 87 -7.89 2.04 2.77
CA ILE A 87 -6.62 1.70 3.37
C ILE A 87 -6.86 1.43 4.84
N ALA A 88 -6.44 0.26 5.31
CA ALA A 88 -6.65 -0.15 6.69
C ALA A 88 -5.34 -0.65 7.29
N GLY A 89 -5.24 -0.58 8.61
CA GLY A 89 -4.07 -1.06 9.33
C GLY A 89 -4.44 -1.57 10.70
N SER A 90 -3.71 -2.58 11.17
CA SER A 90 -3.93 -3.16 12.51
C SER A 90 -2.66 -3.84 13.01
N ILE A 91 -2.61 -4.03 14.33
CA ILE A 91 -1.59 -4.87 14.96
C ILE A 91 -2.26 -6.20 15.26
N ILE A 92 -1.61 -7.29 14.88
CA ILE A 92 -2.13 -8.64 15.07
C ILE A 92 -1.13 -9.51 15.84
N GLY A 93 -1.62 -10.60 16.44
CA GLY A 93 -0.80 -11.55 17.16
C GLY A 93 -0.56 -11.19 18.61
N PRO A 94 0.18 -12.06 19.34
CA PRO A 94 0.48 -11.84 20.76
C PRO A 94 1.43 -10.66 20.96
N LYS A 95 1.39 -10.09 22.16
CA LYS A 95 2.13 -8.87 22.49
C LYS A 95 3.64 -9.00 22.25
N ASP A 96 4.21 -10.18 22.52
CA ASP A 96 5.65 -10.43 22.41
C ASP A 96 6.11 -10.73 20.98
N SER A 97 5.17 -11.02 20.08
CA SER A 97 5.43 -11.32 18.68
C SER A 97 4.38 -10.69 17.78
N SER A 98 4.04 -9.45 18.08
CA SER A 98 3.02 -8.74 17.30
C SER A 98 3.53 -8.45 15.87
N ARG A 99 2.59 -8.37 14.96
CA ARG A 99 2.82 -8.11 13.55
C ARG A 99 1.96 -6.94 13.11
N ILE A 100 2.42 -6.25 12.10
CA ILE A 100 1.66 -5.18 11.47
C ILE A 100 0.96 -5.74 10.25
N ARG A 101 -0.30 -5.42 10.11
CA ARG A 101 -1.09 -5.78 8.93
C ARG A 101 -1.60 -4.50 8.28
N LEU A 102 -1.18 -4.27 7.04
CA LEU A 102 -1.66 -3.16 6.21
C LEU A 102 -2.44 -3.74 5.04
N GLU A 103 -3.57 -3.13 4.75
CA GLU A 103 -4.45 -3.62 3.68
C GLU A 103 -4.87 -2.47 2.78
N VAL A 104 -4.88 -2.73 1.48
CA VAL A 104 -5.51 -1.87 0.49
C VAL A 104 -6.65 -2.66 -0.14
N ILE A 105 -7.85 -2.16 0.01
CA ILE A 105 -9.09 -2.82 -0.39
C ILE A 105 -9.70 -2.01 -1.53
N ASP A 106 -9.99 -2.65 -2.65
CA ASP A 106 -10.68 -2.00 -3.75
C ASP A 106 -11.82 -2.88 -4.24
N ASP A 107 -12.71 -2.29 -5.05
CA ASP A 107 -13.87 -2.99 -5.59
C ASP A 107 -13.64 -3.57 -6.99
N GLY A 108 -12.36 -3.78 -7.34
CA GLY A 108 -11.98 -4.40 -8.61
C GLY A 108 -12.11 -5.92 -8.62
N PRO A 109 -11.85 -6.54 -9.79
CA PRO A 109 -12.05 -7.98 -9.97
C PRO A 109 -10.97 -8.86 -9.35
N GLY A 110 -9.88 -8.28 -8.88
CA GLY A 110 -8.77 -9.03 -8.31
C GLY A 110 -7.75 -9.45 -9.35
N PHE A 111 -6.69 -10.10 -8.88
CA PHE A 111 -5.61 -10.61 -9.72
C PHE A 111 -4.87 -11.70 -8.96
N SER A 112 -4.03 -12.47 -9.69
CA SER A 112 -3.20 -13.52 -9.09
C SER A 112 -1.78 -13.00 -8.87
N LEU A 113 -1.20 -13.31 -7.70
CA LEU A 113 0.21 -13.01 -7.43
C LEU A 113 1.14 -13.75 -8.41
N ASP A 114 0.73 -14.92 -8.90
CA ASP A 114 1.52 -15.70 -9.86
C ASP A 114 1.69 -14.98 -11.19
N ALA A 115 0.81 -14.04 -11.52
CA ALA A 115 0.88 -13.25 -12.75
C ALA A 115 1.78 -12.03 -12.63
N ILE A 116 2.35 -11.76 -11.45
CA ILE A 116 3.18 -10.59 -11.21
C ILE A 116 4.61 -10.86 -11.69
N THR A 117 5.11 -10.00 -12.58
CA THR A 117 6.49 -10.07 -13.08
C THR A 117 7.44 -9.27 -12.18
N PRO A 118 8.76 -9.51 -12.25
CA PRO A 118 9.73 -8.71 -11.49
C PRO A 118 9.69 -7.21 -11.80
N GLU A 119 9.25 -6.83 -13.00
CA GLU A 119 9.14 -5.42 -13.41
C GLU A 119 7.88 -4.75 -12.84
N HIS A 120 6.93 -5.52 -12.35
CA HIS A 120 5.72 -4.99 -11.73
C HIS A 120 6.06 -4.35 -10.37
N GLY A 121 5.39 -3.25 -10.01
CA GLY A 121 5.63 -2.57 -8.73
C GLY A 121 5.47 -3.47 -7.52
N LEU A 122 4.50 -4.39 -7.54
CA LEU A 122 4.31 -5.36 -6.46
C LEU A 122 5.44 -6.40 -6.42
N GLY A 123 6.02 -6.73 -7.59
CA GLY A 123 7.20 -7.61 -7.64
C GLY A 123 8.38 -7.02 -6.89
N ASN A 124 8.63 -5.73 -7.06
CA ASN A 124 9.68 -5.02 -6.33
C ASN A 124 9.40 -4.99 -4.84
N LEU A 125 8.14 -4.81 -4.45
CA LEU A 125 7.74 -4.82 -3.05
C LEU A 125 7.98 -6.19 -2.42
N ILE A 126 7.59 -7.27 -3.11
CA ILE A 126 7.80 -8.64 -2.63
C ILE A 126 9.29 -8.89 -2.39
N ALA A 127 10.15 -8.51 -3.34
CA ALA A 127 11.60 -8.67 -3.21
C ALA A 127 12.14 -7.90 -2.01
N ARG A 128 11.66 -6.68 -1.79
CA ARG A 128 12.08 -5.85 -0.66
C ARG A 128 11.65 -6.47 0.68
N LEU A 129 10.43 -7.01 0.74
CA LEU A 129 9.96 -7.70 1.94
C LEU A 129 10.84 -8.88 2.31
N GLN A 130 11.25 -9.66 1.31
CA GLN A 130 12.15 -10.78 1.53
C GLN A 130 13.52 -10.34 2.05
N LEU A 131 14.04 -9.23 1.52
CA LEU A 131 15.31 -8.66 2.00
C LEU A 131 15.22 -8.18 3.45
N LEU A 132 14.12 -7.52 3.82
CA LEU A 132 13.97 -6.91 5.13
C LEU A 132 13.55 -7.90 6.21
N PHE A 133 12.70 -8.86 5.88
CA PHE A 133 12.05 -9.73 6.87
C PHE A 133 12.17 -11.22 6.58
N GLY A 134 12.74 -11.60 5.44
CA GLY A 134 12.79 -13.00 5.04
C GLY A 134 11.39 -13.59 4.93
N ALA A 135 11.19 -14.75 5.55
CA ALA A 135 9.90 -15.45 5.54
C ALA A 135 8.83 -14.74 6.40
N ASP A 136 9.23 -13.80 7.25
CA ASP A 136 8.29 -13.11 8.13
C ASP A 136 7.56 -11.95 7.46
N GLY A 137 7.99 -11.52 6.28
CA GLY A 137 7.28 -10.55 5.47
C GLY A 137 6.45 -11.22 4.41
N GLN A 138 5.15 -10.96 4.38
CA GLN A 138 4.21 -11.63 3.47
C GLN A 138 3.32 -10.62 2.76
N LEU A 139 3.06 -10.90 1.50
CA LEU A 139 2.09 -10.18 0.68
C LEU A 139 1.10 -11.20 0.15
N GLU A 140 -0.18 -10.95 0.36
CA GLU A 140 -1.23 -11.82 -0.17
C GLU A 140 -2.34 -11.01 -0.82
N VAL A 141 -3.03 -11.66 -1.76
CA VAL A 141 -4.19 -11.09 -2.45
C VAL A 141 -5.36 -12.02 -2.24
N THR A 142 -6.47 -11.50 -1.71
CA THR A 142 -7.67 -12.28 -1.45
C THR A 142 -8.90 -11.55 -1.98
N ARG A 143 -10.01 -12.28 -2.11
CA ARG A 143 -11.32 -11.73 -2.44
C ARG A 143 -12.21 -11.89 -1.20
N GLU A 144 -12.67 -10.78 -0.65
CA GLU A 144 -13.54 -10.75 0.53
C GLU A 144 -14.69 -9.80 0.27
N ASN A 145 -15.92 -10.28 0.44
CA ASN A 145 -17.13 -9.46 0.25
C ASN A 145 -17.18 -8.78 -1.13
N GLU A 146 -16.79 -9.51 -2.17
CA GLU A 146 -16.73 -9.03 -3.57
C GLU A 146 -15.70 -7.91 -3.80
N LYS A 147 -14.78 -7.75 -2.87
CA LYS A 147 -13.69 -6.77 -2.97
C LYS A 147 -12.36 -7.47 -3.03
N THR A 148 -11.37 -6.82 -3.64
CA THR A 148 -10.00 -7.29 -3.66
C THR A 148 -9.26 -6.70 -2.46
N VAL A 149 -8.63 -7.56 -1.68
CA VAL A 149 -7.82 -7.16 -0.54
C VAL A 149 -6.38 -7.54 -0.83
N VAL A 150 -5.51 -6.55 -0.91
CA VAL A 150 -4.06 -6.78 -0.98
C VAL A 150 -3.52 -6.50 0.43
N ARG A 151 -2.96 -7.53 1.04
CA ARG A 151 -2.58 -7.52 2.44
C ARG A 151 -1.09 -7.69 2.61
N LEU A 152 -0.51 -6.81 3.41
CA LEU A 152 0.91 -6.83 3.75
C LEU A 152 1.02 -7.11 5.25
N VAL A 153 1.80 -8.14 5.61
CA VAL A 153 2.02 -8.51 7.02
C VAL A 153 3.52 -8.64 7.27
N PHE A 154 4.00 -8.02 8.33
CA PHE A 154 5.42 -8.05 8.70
C PHE A 154 5.56 -7.83 10.21
N PRO A 155 6.73 -8.19 10.80
CA PRO A 155 6.95 -8.00 12.25
C PRO A 155 6.84 -6.55 12.67
N ALA A 156 6.26 -6.35 13.84
CA ALA A 156 6.15 -5.02 14.44
C ALA A 156 7.49 -4.51 14.98
#